data_f62c4ed5411b4855294a3fac6414068e
#
_entry.id   f62c4ed5411b4855294a3fac6414068e
#
_cell.length_a   1.000
_cell.length_b   1.000
_cell.length_c   1.000
_cell.angle_alpha   90.00
_cell.angle_beta   90.00
_cell.angle_gamma   90.00
#
_symmetry.space_group_name_H-M   'P 1'
#
loop_
_entity.id
_entity.type
_entity.pdbx_description
1 polymer ?
#
loop_
_entity_poly.entity_id
_entity_poly.type
_entity_poly.pdbx_seq_one_letter_code
_entity_poly.pdbx_strand_id
1 'polypeptide(L)'
;MCHPDLLNLSNTGGFMQADLVLFGVDVSSLWLDINQYGSASNLHIDNSIEAISEWLEQIPKTSIIGMEVTGRYHFLLAKLAFAAGMRVYVLNPKDIHYYAKGVGRRAKTDRGDALLIARYLAAELPLLREWLPMSQEQEQIHALFLRRSSLVKIRHALMMTTSTLTGVDTELAAALLSMQRLIDSIGKQILHLSKKQGDEYYNRMMAIRGIYGIGPLTAAYLAGLFSRVPFHSSDQAVCFLGMDLKFADSGKKQGKRRLSKRGPSEARRLLYNAAAAAGRGLFKPLLDKYRERLPYAGAVIALARKLVRIAFAIWQSGDEFKIDRFSSPFLTKTA
;
A
#
# COMPACT_ATOMS: atom_id res chain seq x y z
N MET A 1 8.19 -11.87 8.85
CA MET A 1 9.28 -10.93 8.60
C MET A 1 9.60 -11.00 7.14
N CYS A 2 9.23 -9.97 6.35
CA CYS A 2 9.77 -9.78 5.01
C CYS A 2 11.03 -8.93 5.14
N HIS A 3 12.08 -9.51 5.72
CA HIS A 3 13.42 -8.95 5.56
C HIS A 3 13.90 -9.35 4.16
N PRO A 4 14.47 -8.43 3.36
CA PRO A 4 15.35 -8.81 2.29
C PRO A 4 16.51 -9.61 2.90
N ASP A 5 16.99 -10.62 2.16
CA ASP A 5 18.03 -11.53 2.59
C ASP A 5 19.21 -10.82 3.26
N LEU A 6 19.42 -11.09 4.54
CA LEU A 6 20.55 -10.60 5.35
C LEU A 6 21.88 -11.27 4.96
N LEU A 7 21.97 -12.01 3.84
CA LEU A 7 23.09 -12.88 3.52
C LEU A 7 24.03 -12.37 2.42
N ASN A 8 23.95 -11.08 2.00
CA ASN A 8 24.94 -10.54 1.05
C ASN A 8 25.40 -9.10 1.38
N LEU A 9 25.77 -8.86 2.64
CA LEU A 9 26.46 -7.62 3.04
C LEU A 9 27.96 -7.87 3.34
N SER A 10 28.60 -8.80 2.66
CA SER A 10 30.06 -8.88 2.64
C SER A 10 30.59 -8.23 1.36
N ASN A 11 31.29 -7.11 1.53
CA ASN A 11 32.07 -6.38 0.54
C ASN A 11 31.35 -5.44 -0.44
N THR A 12 30.93 -4.27 0.06
CA THR A 12 31.14 -3.02 -0.69
C THR A 12 31.82 -2.03 0.25
N GLY A 13 32.98 -1.57 -0.20
CA GLY A 13 33.95 -0.76 0.53
C GLY A 13 33.32 0.45 1.24
N GLY A 14 33.96 0.81 2.34
CA GLY A 14 33.58 1.93 3.20
C GLY A 14 33.33 3.24 2.45
N PHE A 15 32.08 3.48 2.12
CA PHE A 15 31.61 4.85 1.95
C PHE A 15 31.47 5.41 3.35
N MET A 16 32.33 6.35 3.67
CA MET A 16 32.30 7.12 4.90
C MET A 16 30.90 7.73 5.05
N GLN A 17 30.22 7.36 6.13
CA GLN A 17 28.91 7.83 6.56
C GLN A 17 28.94 9.30 7.01
N ALA A 18 29.94 10.07 6.55
CA ALA A 18 30.39 11.30 7.17
C ALA A 18 29.55 12.56 6.84
N ASP A 19 28.67 12.57 5.83
CA ASP A 19 27.99 13.82 5.44
C ASP A 19 26.52 13.69 5.00
N LEU A 20 25.82 12.63 5.40
CA LEU A 20 24.38 12.52 5.11
C LEU A 20 23.56 13.35 6.10
N VAL A 21 23.04 14.48 5.66
CA VAL A 21 22.10 15.28 6.46
C VAL A 21 20.71 14.68 6.36
N LEU A 22 20.15 14.23 7.51
CA LEU A 22 18.87 13.56 7.60
C LEU A 22 17.85 14.48 8.31
N PHE A 23 16.69 14.65 7.71
CA PHE A 23 15.59 15.39 8.31
C PHE A 23 14.39 14.48 8.52
N GLY A 24 13.82 14.53 9.73
CA GLY A 24 12.50 13.99 10.03
C GLY A 24 11.47 15.11 10.08
N VAL A 25 10.34 14.89 9.42
CA VAL A 25 9.29 15.90 9.33
C VAL A 25 7.96 15.30 9.78
N ASP A 26 7.39 15.89 10.84
CA ASP A 26 5.99 15.67 11.20
C ASP A 26 5.11 16.65 10.41
N VAL A 27 4.11 16.09 9.71
CA VAL A 27 3.33 16.86 8.72
C VAL A 27 1.91 17.05 9.21
N SER A 28 1.47 18.29 9.33
CA SER A 28 0.08 18.64 9.54
C SER A 28 -0.55 19.30 8.28
N SER A 29 -1.80 19.68 8.39
CA SER A 29 -2.49 20.39 7.30
C SER A 29 -1.99 21.83 7.11
N LEU A 30 -1.50 22.48 8.16
CA LEU A 30 -1.14 23.90 8.18
C LEU A 30 0.36 24.12 8.32
N TRP A 31 1.08 23.23 9.00
CA TRP A 31 2.50 23.41 9.31
C TRP A 31 3.29 22.09 9.25
N LEU A 32 4.60 22.23 9.24
CA LEU A 32 5.59 21.20 9.30
C LEU A 32 6.49 21.43 10.52
N ASP A 33 6.65 20.40 11.34
CA ASP A 33 7.69 20.36 12.38
C ASP A 33 8.87 19.55 11.87
N ILE A 34 10.04 20.16 11.82
CA ILE A 34 11.24 19.60 11.17
C ILE A 34 12.35 19.45 12.21
N ASN A 35 12.97 18.29 12.22
CA ASN A 35 14.15 18.04 13.04
C ASN A 35 15.27 17.44 12.19
N GLN A 36 16.46 18.05 12.27
CA GLN A 36 17.68 17.45 11.73
C GLN A 36 18.19 16.40 12.70
N TYR A 37 18.49 15.20 12.20
CA TYR A 37 19.09 14.15 13.02
C TYR A 37 20.38 14.60 13.67
N GLY A 38 20.51 14.38 14.98
CA GLY A 38 21.64 14.85 15.78
C GLY A 38 21.52 16.29 16.30
N SER A 39 20.48 17.07 15.88
CA SER A 39 20.21 18.40 16.42
C SER A 39 19.20 18.37 17.55
N ALA A 40 19.37 19.23 18.52
CA ALA A 40 18.40 19.47 19.60
C ALA A 40 17.31 20.47 19.21
N SER A 41 17.52 21.25 18.15
CA SER A 41 16.58 22.27 17.67
C SER A 41 15.57 21.70 16.68
N ASN A 42 14.34 22.23 16.73
CA ASN A 42 13.31 22.00 15.74
C ASN A 42 13.03 23.30 14.99
N LEU A 43 12.73 23.14 13.70
CA LEU A 43 12.20 24.22 12.86
C LEU A 43 10.70 23.99 12.68
N HIS A 44 9.92 25.07 12.72
CA HIS A 44 8.48 25.07 12.48
C HIS A 44 8.18 26.03 11.34
N ILE A 45 7.57 25.53 10.26
CA ILE A 45 7.23 26.31 9.06
C ILE A 45 5.80 25.99 8.60
N ASP A 46 5.23 26.88 7.81
CA ASP A 46 3.95 26.62 7.16
C ASP A 46 4.04 25.52 6.12
N ASN A 47 2.99 24.71 6.00
CA ASN A 47 2.87 23.71 4.93
C ASN A 47 2.39 24.37 3.63
N SER A 48 3.19 25.32 3.11
CA SER A 48 2.95 26.09 1.89
C SER A 48 4.10 25.92 0.90
N ILE A 49 3.85 26.23 -0.37
CA ILE A 49 4.87 26.15 -1.42
C ILE A 49 6.04 27.07 -1.10
N GLU A 50 5.76 28.28 -0.67
CA GLU A 50 6.73 29.32 -0.39
C GLU A 50 7.66 28.93 0.75
N ALA A 51 7.11 28.59 1.93
CA ALA A 51 7.87 28.25 3.12
C ALA A 51 8.70 26.95 2.94
N ILE A 52 8.14 25.93 2.25
CA ILE A 52 8.85 24.71 1.95
C ILE A 52 9.99 24.98 0.98
N SER A 53 9.77 25.73 -0.10
CA SER A 53 10.80 26.04 -1.09
C SER A 53 11.96 26.82 -0.47
N GLU A 54 11.67 27.84 0.34
CA GLU A 54 12.67 28.61 1.07
C GLU A 54 13.51 27.72 2.00
N TRP A 55 12.88 26.82 2.74
CA TRP A 55 13.61 25.85 3.58
C TRP A 55 14.49 24.91 2.77
N LEU A 56 13.98 24.35 1.65
CA LEU A 56 14.72 23.43 0.78
C LEU A 56 15.92 24.09 0.11
N GLU A 57 15.92 25.41 -0.12
CA GLU A 57 17.06 26.16 -0.64
C GLU A 57 18.19 26.32 0.39
N GLN A 58 17.86 26.30 1.70
CA GLN A 58 18.81 26.46 2.79
C GLN A 58 19.55 25.18 3.19
N ILE A 59 19.11 24.02 2.72
CA ILE A 59 19.70 22.73 3.09
C ILE A 59 20.47 22.09 1.93
N PRO A 60 21.48 21.23 2.21
CA PRO A 60 22.26 20.54 1.17
C PRO A 60 21.36 19.72 0.23
N LYS A 61 21.63 19.73 -1.05
CA LYS A 61 20.89 18.92 -2.05
C LYS A 61 21.03 17.40 -1.82
N THR A 62 22.08 16.99 -1.12
CA THR A 62 22.31 15.60 -0.68
C THR A 62 21.47 15.18 0.52
N SER A 63 20.66 16.09 1.06
CA SER A 63 19.81 15.82 2.23
C SER A 63 18.80 14.73 1.95
N ILE A 64 18.48 13.98 3.00
CA ILE A 64 17.48 12.93 3.00
C ILE A 64 16.33 13.37 3.91
N ILE A 65 15.11 13.35 3.38
CA ILE A 65 13.92 13.82 4.08
C ILE A 65 12.97 12.64 4.32
N GLY A 66 12.71 12.33 5.58
CA GLY A 66 11.71 11.36 6.01
C GLY A 66 10.49 12.04 6.60
N MET A 67 9.30 11.58 6.20
CA MET A 67 8.03 12.11 6.73
C MET A 67 7.01 10.98 6.93
N GLU A 68 6.12 11.16 7.91
CA GLU A 68 5.03 10.21 8.14
C GLU A 68 3.86 10.45 7.16
N VAL A 69 3.22 9.38 6.70
CA VAL A 69 1.99 9.49 5.89
C VAL A 69 0.88 10.14 6.71
N THR A 70 0.53 11.37 6.40
CA THR A 70 -0.56 12.11 7.03
C THR A 70 -1.59 12.52 5.96
N GLY A 71 -2.58 11.65 5.74
CA GLY A 71 -3.62 11.87 4.74
C GLY A 71 -3.03 12.25 3.37
N ARG A 72 -3.32 13.48 2.89
CA ARG A 72 -2.80 14.05 1.64
C ARG A 72 -1.72 15.14 1.86
N TYR A 73 -1.52 15.54 3.10
CA TYR A 73 -0.74 16.76 3.41
C TYR A 73 0.75 16.60 3.17
N HIS A 74 1.29 15.38 3.27
CA HIS A 74 2.69 15.07 3.00
C HIS A 74 3.09 15.18 1.50
N PHE A 75 2.12 15.15 0.58
CA PHE A 75 2.45 15.17 -0.86
C PHE A 75 3.10 16.47 -1.32
N LEU A 76 2.74 17.61 -0.72
CA LEU A 76 3.33 18.90 -1.09
C LEU A 76 4.84 18.89 -0.82
N LEU A 77 5.23 18.60 0.41
CA LEU A 77 6.64 18.50 0.79
C LEU A 77 7.37 17.43 -0.02
N ALA A 78 6.77 16.22 -0.18
CA ALA A 78 7.42 15.14 -0.91
C ALA A 78 7.71 15.50 -2.37
N LYS A 79 6.79 16.19 -3.05
CA LYS A 79 6.96 16.63 -4.44
C LYS A 79 8.02 17.73 -4.58
N LEU A 80 7.97 18.74 -3.71
CA LEU A 80 8.92 19.85 -3.75
C LEU A 80 10.35 19.38 -3.42
N ALA A 81 10.51 18.56 -2.38
CA ALA A 81 11.80 17.98 -2.03
C ALA A 81 12.38 17.08 -3.13
N PHE A 82 11.54 16.23 -3.75
CA PHE A 82 11.96 15.41 -4.88
C PHE A 82 12.35 16.27 -6.09
N ALA A 83 11.55 17.29 -6.43
CA ALA A 83 11.87 18.23 -7.51
C ALA A 83 13.16 19.02 -7.26
N ALA A 84 13.48 19.29 -5.99
CA ALA A 84 14.74 19.90 -5.57
C ALA A 84 15.96 18.95 -5.64
N GLY A 85 15.75 17.68 -6.04
CA GLY A 85 16.79 16.65 -6.19
C GLY A 85 17.15 15.90 -4.90
N MET A 86 16.33 16.04 -3.85
CA MET A 86 16.56 15.37 -2.57
C MET A 86 15.94 13.97 -2.55
N ARG A 87 16.51 13.09 -1.73
CA ARG A 87 15.95 11.76 -1.48
C ARG A 87 14.84 11.83 -0.45
N VAL A 88 13.68 11.30 -0.79
CA VAL A 88 12.45 11.41 0.03
C VAL A 88 11.99 10.03 0.48
N TYR A 89 11.61 9.92 1.74
CA TYR A 89 11.06 8.70 2.34
C TYR A 89 9.72 8.99 3.00
N VAL A 90 8.66 8.36 2.50
CA VAL A 90 7.32 8.46 3.08
C VAL A 90 7.07 7.21 3.93
N LEU A 91 7.02 7.41 5.24
CA LEU A 91 7.09 6.37 6.26
C LEU A 91 5.69 5.94 6.72
N ASN A 92 5.56 4.66 7.07
CA ASN A 92 4.29 4.13 7.56
C ASN A 92 4.07 4.52 9.04
N PRO A 93 2.93 5.14 9.40
CA PRO A 93 2.63 5.54 10.78
C PRO A 93 2.75 4.41 11.81
N LYS A 94 2.44 3.18 11.41
CA LYS A 94 2.57 2.04 12.32
C LYS A 94 4.01 1.71 12.66
N ASP A 95 4.92 1.91 11.72
CA ASP A 95 6.33 1.61 11.94
C ASP A 95 6.94 2.64 12.88
N ILE A 96 6.64 3.93 12.69
CA ILE A 96 7.02 5.01 13.60
C ILE A 96 6.44 4.77 15.00
N HIS A 97 5.16 4.38 15.10
CA HIS A 97 4.52 4.06 16.38
C HIS A 97 5.18 2.88 17.12
N TYR A 98 5.54 1.80 16.42
CA TYR A 98 6.23 0.67 17.06
C TYR A 98 7.66 1.01 17.42
N TYR A 99 8.35 1.81 16.61
CA TYR A 99 9.68 2.31 16.93
C TYR A 99 9.65 3.19 18.19
N ALA A 100 8.68 4.11 18.29
CA ALA A 100 8.47 4.93 19.49
C ALA A 100 8.33 4.09 20.77
N LYS A 101 7.55 3.01 20.69
CA LYS A 101 7.40 2.08 21.81
C LYS A 101 8.69 1.34 22.15
N GLY A 102 9.45 0.94 21.12
CA GLY A 102 10.73 0.24 21.29
C GLY A 102 11.79 1.09 21.97
N VAL A 103 11.82 2.40 21.68
CA VAL A 103 12.75 3.35 22.34
C VAL A 103 12.23 3.93 23.66
N GLY A 104 11.13 3.39 24.20
CA GLY A 104 10.60 3.73 25.52
C GLY A 104 9.92 5.10 25.62
N ARG A 105 9.52 5.71 24.51
CA ARG A 105 8.89 7.02 24.50
C ARG A 105 7.46 6.96 25.08
N ARG A 106 7.18 7.80 26.10
CA ARG A 106 5.91 7.83 26.83
C ARG A 106 5.02 9.04 26.47
N ALA A 107 5.61 10.17 26.05
CA ALA A 107 4.87 11.39 25.73
C ALA A 107 4.79 11.61 24.21
N LYS A 108 3.63 12.03 23.72
CA LYS A 108 3.42 12.49 22.36
C LYS A 108 3.46 14.02 22.32
N THR A 109 4.43 14.58 21.61
CA THR A 109 4.55 16.02 21.32
C THR A 109 5.03 16.17 19.88
N ASP A 110 4.50 17.14 19.14
CA ASP A 110 4.80 17.32 17.72
C ASP A 110 6.32 17.51 17.46
N ARG A 111 7.00 18.29 18.31
CA ARG A 111 8.47 18.43 18.28
C ARG A 111 9.21 17.10 18.47
N GLY A 112 8.70 16.25 19.34
CA GLY A 112 9.29 14.94 19.56
C GLY A 112 8.95 13.96 18.43
N ASP A 113 7.87 14.16 17.66
CA ASP A 113 7.49 13.27 16.56
C ASP A 113 8.43 13.47 15.37
N ALA A 114 8.81 14.71 15.03
CA ALA A 114 9.84 14.98 14.01
C ALA A 114 11.21 14.38 14.36
N LEU A 115 11.67 14.52 15.63
CA LEU A 115 12.90 13.88 16.10
C LEU A 115 12.83 12.35 16.01
N LEU A 116 11.69 11.77 16.35
CA LEU A 116 11.47 10.31 16.27
C LEU A 116 11.54 9.82 14.82
N ILE A 117 10.93 10.56 13.90
CA ILE A 117 10.99 10.28 12.45
C ILE A 117 12.44 10.35 11.96
N ALA A 118 13.22 11.37 12.36
CA ALA A 118 14.63 11.49 12.00
C ALA A 118 15.46 10.31 12.52
N ARG A 119 15.24 9.88 13.77
CA ARG A 119 15.91 8.71 14.36
C ARG A 119 15.55 7.41 13.67
N TYR A 120 14.27 7.21 13.37
CA TYR A 120 13.81 6.04 12.64
C TYR A 120 14.42 5.98 11.23
N LEU A 121 14.42 7.12 10.53
CA LEU A 121 15.04 7.26 9.21
C LEU A 121 16.53 6.89 9.26
N ALA A 122 17.29 7.40 10.23
CA ALA A 122 18.70 7.10 10.39
C ALA A 122 18.97 5.62 10.68
N ALA A 123 18.15 4.99 11.53
CA ALA A 123 18.33 3.59 11.94
C ALA A 123 17.96 2.60 10.82
N GLU A 124 16.92 2.89 10.06
CA GLU A 124 16.31 1.94 9.12
C GLU A 124 16.58 2.28 7.65
N LEU A 125 17.33 3.34 7.34
CA LEU A 125 17.57 3.85 5.99
C LEU A 125 17.91 2.77 4.94
N PRO A 126 18.79 1.79 5.23
CA PRO A 126 19.12 0.73 4.26
C PRO A 126 17.95 -0.19 3.90
N LEU A 127 16.93 -0.25 4.77
CA LEU A 127 15.75 -1.10 4.61
C LEU A 127 14.55 -0.33 4.09
N LEU A 128 14.63 1.01 4.06
CA LEU A 128 13.55 1.87 3.62
C LEU A 128 13.56 2.01 2.10
N ARG A 129 12.38 2.30 1.58
CA ARG A 129 12.17 2.54 0.18
C ARG A 129 12.05 4.04 -0.08
N GLU A 130 12.82 4.53 -1.04
CA GLU A 130 12.70 5.89 -1.53
C GLU A 130 11.34 6.14 -2.18
N TRP A 131 10.76 7.29 -1.88
CA TRP A 131 9.50 7.72 -2.48
C TRP A 131 9.75 8.30 -3.87
N LEU A 132 8.96 7.85 -4.84
CA LEU A 132 8.97 8.37 -6.20
C LEU A 132 7.61 9.00 -6.50
N PRO A 133 7.56 10.15 -7.18
CA PRO A 133 6.31 10.78 -7.55
C PRO A 133 5.52 9.90 -8.52
N MET A 134 4.21 10.00 -8.42
CA MET A 134 3.31 9.43 -9.41
C MET A 134 3.19 10.39 -10.60
N SER A 135 2.98 9.88 -11.82
CA SER A 135 2.53 10.74 -12.90
C SER A 135 1.16 11.34 -12.59
N GLN A 136 0.78 12.41 -13.27
CA GLN A 136 -0.51 13.05 -13.07
C GLN A 136 -1.67 12.08 -13.26
N GLU A 137 -1.58 11.21 -14.26
CA GLU A 137 -2.59 10.19 -14.55
C GLU A 137 -2.63 9.12 -13.46
N GLN A 138 -1.49 8.69 -12.95
CA GLN A 138 -1.41 7.74 -11.83
C GLN A 138 -2.01 8.32 -10.55
N GLU A 139 -1.78 9.62 -10.28
CA GLU A 139 -2.41 10.32 -9.16
C GLU A 139 -3.93 10.38 -9.30
N GLN A 140 -4.43 10.67 -10.52
CA GLN A 140 -5.87 10.68 -10.80
C GLN A 140 -6.49 9.30 -10.57
N ILE A 141 -5.88 8.24 -11.11
CA ILE A 141 -6.34 6.85 -10.91
C ILE A 141 -6.34 6.50 -9.42
N HIS A 142 -5.27 6.85 -8.69
CA HIS A 142 -5.17 6.60 -7.25
C HIS A 142 -6.27 7.33 -6.47
N ALA A 143 -6.48 8.62 -6.77
CA ALA A 143 -7.54 9.42 -6.14
C ALA A 143 -8.93 8.83 -6.40
N LEU A 144 -9.21 8.36 -7.63
CA LEU A 144 -10.47 7.71 -7.98
C LEU A 144 -10.68 6.40 -7.20
N PHE A 145 -9.63 5.58 -7.03
CA PHE A 145 -9.71 4.38 -6.19
C PHE A 145 -10.06 4.72 -4.73
N LEU A 146 -9.44 5.75 -4.15
CA LEU A 146 -9.74 6.20 -2.79
C LEU A 146 -11.19 6.69 -2.65
N ARG A 147 -11.67 7.53 -3.59
CA ARG A 147 -13.07 8.03 -3.59
C ARG A 147 -14.06 6.89 -3.75
N ARG A 148 -13.80 5.98 -4.70
CA ARG A 148 -14.63 4.80 -4.92
C ARG A 148 -14.70 3.93 -3.66
N SER A 149 -13.56 3.69 -2.99
CA SER A 149 -13.50 2.94 -1.75
C SER A 149 -14.35 3.57 -0.64
N SER A 150 -14.28 4.89 -0.50
CA SER A 150 -15.09 5.64 0.48
C SER A 150 -16.57 5.52 0.20
N LEU A 151 -16.99 5.68 -1.06
CA LEU A 151 -18.41 5.55 -1.46
C LEU A 151 -18.94 4.14 -1.22
N VAL A 152 -18.16 3.10 -1.52
CA VAL A 152 -18.54 1.70 -1.22
C VAL A 152 -18.78 1.50 0.28
N LYS A 153 -17.93 2.07 1.13
CA LYS A 153 -18.07 1.99 2.60
C LYS A 153 -19.32 2.75 3.07
N ILE A 154 -19.52 3.97 2.58
CA ILE A 154 -20.68 4.82 2.93
C ILE A 154 -21.98 4.12 2.51
N ARG A 155 -22.04 3.59 1.27
CA ARG A 155 -23.18 2.83 0.77
C ARG A 155 -23.50 1.62 1.67
N HIS A 156 -22.47 0.88 2.07
CA HIS A 156 -22.65 -0.26 2.98
C HIS A 156 -23.12 0.19 4.38
N ALA A 157 -22.52 1.24 4.92
CA ALA A 157 -22.93 1.81 6.21
C ALA A 157 -24.39 2.28 6.18
N LEU A 158 -24.80 2.99 5.12
CA LEU A 158 -26.19 3.41 4.93
C LEU A 158 -27.13 2.19 4.93
N MET A 159 -26.83 1.18 4.14
CA MET A 159 -27.62 -0.04 4.06
C MET A 159 -27.76 -0.74 5.43
N MET A 160 -26.66 -0.83 6.19
CA MET A 160 -26.68 -1.47 7.50
C MET A 160 -27.42 -0.64 8.56
N THR A 161 -27.23 0.68 8.56
CA THR A 161 -27.90 1.58 9.53
C THR A 161 -29.42 1.64 9.33
N THR A 162 -29.87 1.51 8.07
CA THR A 162 -31.29 1.61 7.72
C THR A 162 -31.98 0.26 7.60
N SER A 163 -31.27 -0.86 7.84
CA SER A 163 -31.79 -2.22 7.62
C SER A 163 -33.02 -2.59 8.45
N THR A 164 -33.31 -1.85 9.54
CA THR A 164 -34.43 -2.07 10.45
C THR A 164 -35.53 -0.99 10.34
N LEU A 165 -35.32 0.02 9.47
CA LEU A 165 -36.26 1.09 9.26
C LEU A 165 -37.38 0.61 8.32
N THR A 166 -38.63 1.01 8.63
CA THR A 166 -39.80 0.79 7.78
C THR A 166 -40.38 2.13 7.31
N GLY A 167 -41.03 2.15 6.14
CA GLY A 167 -41.65 3.36 5.60
C GLY A 167 -40.73 4.32 4.85
N VAL A 168 -39.46 3.97 4.67
CA VAL A 168 -38.47 4.75 3.90
C VAL A 168 -37.81 3.94 2.77
N ASP A 169 -38.44 2.83 2.38
CA ASP A 169 -37.85 1.84 1.48
C ASP A 169 -37.62 2.42 0.07
N THR A 170 -38.51 3.27 -0.42
CA THR A 170 -38.43 3.89 -1.74
C THR A 170 -37.28 4.88 -1.82
N GLU A 171 -37.20 5.78 -0.84
CA GLU A 171 -36.12 6.78 -0.74
C GLU A 171 -34.75 6.13 -0.54
N LEU A 172 -34.69 5.10 0.30
CA LEU A 172 -33.48 4.33 0.54
C LEU A 172 -33.02 3.61 -0.73
N ALA A 173 -33.93 2.94 -1.43
CA ALA A 173 -33.61 2.26 -2.69
C ALA A 173 -33.09 3.24 -3.75
N ALA A 174 -33.75 4.42 -3.88
CA ALA A 174 -33.30 5.47 -4.80
C ALA A 174 -31.91 6.01 -4.45
N ALA A 175 -31.63 6.26 -3.17
CA ALA A 175 -30.32 6.71 -2.69
C ALA A 175 -29.23 5.66 -2.95
N LEU A 176 -29.48 4.39 -2.60
CA LEU A 176 -28.53 3.29 -2.82
C LEU A 176 -28.24 3.06 -4.30
N LEU A 177 -29.27 3.19 -5.17
CA LEU A 177 -29.13 3.09 -6.62
C LEU A 177 -28.29 4.24 -7.19
N SER A 178 -28.53 5.48 -6.75
CA SER A 178 -27.76 6.65 -7.16
C SER A 178 -26.29 6.52 -6.76
N MET A 179 -26.02 6.08 -5.53
CA MET A 179 -24.66 5.79 -5.06
C MET A 179 -24.00 4.68 -5.89
N GLN A 180 -24.75 3.63 -6.24
CA GLN A 180 -24.20 2.55 -7.07
C GLN A 180 -23.81 3.06 -8.46
N ARG A 181 -24.67 3.88 -9.10
CA ARG A 181 -24.38 4.49 -10.40
C ARG A 181 -23.10 5.36 -10.35
N LEU A 182 -22.92 6.13 -9.28
CA LEU A 182 -21.71 6.93 -9.09
C LEU A 182 -20.46 6.05 -8.90
N ILE A 183 -20.56 4.98 -8.09
CA ILE A 183 -19.48 4.00 -7.88
C ILE A 183 -19.06 3.34 -9.21
N ASP A 184 -20.04 2.99 -10.05
CA ASP A 184 -19.81 2.36 -11.35
C ASP A 184 -19.21 3.35 -12.37
N SER A 185 -19.68 4.61 -12.36
CA SER A 185 -19.11 5.68 -13.19
C SER A 185 -17.64 5.93 -12.86
N ILE A 186 -17.30 6.02 -11.57
CA ILE A 186 -15.89 6.14 -11.12
C ILE A 186 -15.09 4.91 -11.57
N GLY A 187 -15.67 3.71 -11.47
CA GLY A 187 -15.03 2.48 -11.95
C GLY A 187 -14.72 2.53 -13.46
N LYS A 188 -15.67 3.00 -14.28
CA LYS A 188 -15.45 3.18 -15.72
C LYS A 188 -14.34 4.21 -16.01
N GLN A 189 -14.32 5.31 -15.26
CA GLN A 189 -13.28 6.34 -15.42
C GLN A 189 -11.88 5.80 -15.06
N ILE A 190 -11.75 5.00 -13.99
CA ILE A 190 -10.49 4.32 -13.65
C ILE A 190 -10.00 3.49 -14.84
N LEU A 191 -10.86 2.64 -15.41
CA LEU A 191 -10.50 1.78 -16.53
C LEU A 191 -10.14 2.58 -17.79
N HIS A 192 -10.85 3.67 -18.06
CA HIS A 192 -10.53 4.57 -19.16
C HIS A 192 -9.15 5.20 -19.02
N LEU A 193 -8.82 5.75 -17.85
CA LEU A 193 -7.51 6.32 -17.56
C LEU A 193 -6.40 5.25 -17.57
N SER A 194 -6.69 4.04 -17.06
CA SER A 194 -5.74 2.94 -17.11
C SER A 194 -5.38 2.54 -18.55
N LYS A 195 -6.33 2.60 -19.47
CA LYS A 195 -6.06 2.35 -20.89
C LYS A 195 -5.12 3.39 -21.51
N LYS A 196 -5.15 4.64 -21.03
CA LYS A 196 -4.30 5.73 -21.52
C LYS A 196 -2.85 5.67 -21.03
N GLN A 197 -2.51 4.74 -20.12
CA GLN A 197 -1.12 4.58 -19.61
C GLN A 197 -0.15 3.98 -20.65
N GLY A 198 -0.61 3.65 -21.85
CA GLY A 198 0.17 3.06 -22.94
C GLY A 198 -0.18 1.58 -23.17
N ASP A 199 0.11 1.11 -24.37
CA ASP A 199 -0.28 -0.22 -24.84
C ASP A 199 0.39 -1.34 -24.03
N GLU A 200 1.66 -1.22 -23.71
CA GLU A 200 2.37 -2.22 -22.91
C GLU A 200 1.75 -2.35 -21.51
N TYR A 201 1.48 -1.22 -20.83
CA TYR A 201 0.82 -1.22 -19.54
C TYR A 201 -0.57 -1.87 -19.65
N TYR A 202 -1.34 -1.50 -20.66
CA TYR A 202 -2.70 -2.02 -20.86
C TYR A 202 -2.70 -3.52 -21.14
N ASN A 203 -1.80 -4.00 -21.99
CA ASN A 203 -1.66 -5.43 -22.32
C ASN A 203 -1.29 -6.24 -21.06
N ARG A 204 -0.34 -5.78 -20.25
CA ARG A 204 0.00 -6.42 -18.98
C ARG A 204 -1.17 -6.39 -17.97
N MET A 205 -1.93 -5.29 -17.91
CA MET A 205 -3.15 -5.22 -17.11
C MET A 205 -4.20 -6.23 -17.58
N MET A 206 -4.38 -6.39 -18.89
CA MET A 206 -5.32 -7.36 -19.45
C MET A 206 -4.87 -8.80 -19.21
N ALA A 207 -3.58 -9.08 -19.25
CA ALA A 207 -3.03 -10.39 -18.87
C ALA A 207 -3.35 -10.72 -17.39
N ILE A 208 -3.19 -9.77 -16.48
CA ILE A 208 -3.62 -9.93 -15.08
C ILE A 208 -5.14 -10.17 -14.97
N ARG A 209 -5.95 -9.45 -15.75
CA ARG A 209 -7.41 -9.65 -15.78
C ARG A 209 -7.79 -11.05 -16.25
N GLY A 210 -6.97 -11.71 -17.07
CA GLY A 210 -7.16 -13.10 -17.51
C GLY A 210 -7.12 -14.12 -16.38
N ILE A 211 -6.59 -13.78 -15.21
CA ILE A 211 -6.60 -14.66 -14.04
C ILE A 211 -8.03 -14.83 -13.55
N TYR A 212 -8.50 -16.06 -13.48
CA TYR A 212 -9.87 -16.35 -13.04
C TYR A 212 -10.17 -15.77 -11.67
N GLY A 213 -11.27 -15.00 -11.59
CA GLY A 213 -11.71 -14.27 -10.39
C GLY A 213 -11.19 -12.86 -10.27
N ILE A 214 -10.17 -12.46 -11.02
CA ILE A 214 -9.68 -11.08 -11.04
C ILE A 214 -10.54 -10.23 -11.99
N GLY A 215 -11.33 -9.33 -11.42
CA GLY A 215 -12.12 -8.36 -12.18
C GLY A 215 -11.28 -7.18 -12.67
N PRO A 216 -11.84 -6.36 -13.60
CA PRO A 216 -11.11 -5.29 -14.26
C PRO A 216 -10.53 -4.24 -13.29
N LEU A 217 -11.26 -3.87 -12.24
CA LEU A 217 -10.75 -2.92 -11.24
C LEU A 217 -9.62 -3.50 -10.39
N THR A 218 -9.66 -4.79 -10.08
CA THR A 218 -8.57 -5.45 -9.36
C THR A 218 -7.33 -5.54 -10.24
N ALA A 219 -7.49 -5.84 -11.53
CA ALA A 219 -6.39 -5.85 -12.50
C ALA A 219 -5.77 -4.45 -12.65
N ALA A 220 -6.59 -3.40 -12.81
CA ALA A 220 -6.12 -2.01 -12.89
C ALA A 220 -5.38 -1.57 -11.61
N TYR A 221 -5.87 -1.97 -10.44
CA TYR A 221 -5.21 -1.67 -9.17
C TYR A 221 -3.83 -2.32 -9.08
N LEU A 222 -3.74 -3.62 -9.42
CA LEU A 222 -2.48 -4.37 -9.37
C LEU A 222 -1.49 -3.87 -10.43
N ALA A 223 -1.94 -3.61 -11.66
CA ALA A 223 -1.10 -3.04 -12.70
C ALA A 223 -0.53 -1.67 -12.29
N GLY A 224 -1.37 -0.77 -11.77
CA GLY A 224 -0.93 0.53 -11.25
C GLY A 224 0.03 0.42 -10.06
N LEU A 225 -0.08 -0.62 -9.25
CA LEU A 225 0.86 -0.90 -8.18
C LEU A 225 2.20 -1.41 -8.73
N PHE A 226 2.17 -2.40 -9.61
CA PHE A 226 3.38 -3.06 -10.12
C PHE A 226 4.18 -2.17 -11.08
N SER A 227 3.52 -1.26 -11.81
CA SER A 227 4.20 -0.28 -12.68
C SER A 227 5.00 0.76 -11.88
N ARG A 228 4.51 1.10 -10.68
CA ARG A 228 5.08 2.16 -9.85
C ARG A 228 6.11 1.65 -8.85
N VAL A 229 5.84 0.46 -8.29
CA VAL A 229 6.61 -0.10 -7.19
C VAL A 229 7.53 -1.20 -7.72
N PRO A 230 8.86 -0.98 -7.84
CA PRO A 230 9.80 -2.00 -8.28
C PRO A 230 9.96 -3.06 -7.17
N PHE A 231 9.11 -4.09 -7.21
CA PHE A 231 9.26 -5.25 -6.33
C PHE A 231 10.29 -6.22 -6.90
N HIS A 232 11.18 -6.73 -6.06
CA HIS A 232 12.14 -7.78 -6.43
C HIS A 232 11.53 -9.19 -6.29
N SER A 233 10.45 -9.33 -5.53
CA SER A 233 9.77 -10.62 -5.34
C SER A 233 8.26 -10.46 -5.15
N SER A 234 7.52 -11.53 -5.45
CA SER A 234 6.09 -11.59 -5.18
C SER A 234 5.74 -11.47 -3.69
N ASP A 235 6.65 -11.86 -2.80
CA ASP A 235 6.45 -11.77 -1.35
C ASP A 235 6.56 -10.32 -0.86
N GLN A 236 7.43 -9.51 -1.48
CA GLN A 236 7.44 -8.06 -1.23
C GLN A 236 6.11 -7.42 -1.63
N ALA A 237 5.51 -7.81 -2.76
CA ALA A 237 4.19 -7.32 -3.16
C ALA A 237 3.09 -7.73 -2.15
N VAL A 238 3.09 -8.99 -1.69
CA VAL A 238 2.16 -9.47 -0.65
C VAL A 238 2.32 -8.68 0.65
N CYS A 239 3.55 -8.40 1.06
CA CYS A 239 3.89 -7.63 2.25
C CYS A 239 3.43 -6.17 2.12
N PHE A 240 3.72 -5.52 0.99
CA PHE A 240 3.28 -4.15 0.70
C PHE A 240 1.76 -4.00 0.77
N LEU A 241 1.01 -5.00 0.31
CA LEU A 241 -0.44 -5.05 0.38
C LEU A 241 -0.97 -5.31 1.81
N GLY A 242 -0.08 -5.58 2.76
CA GLY A 242 -0.42 -5.90 4.15
C GLY A 242 -1.17 -7.22 4.28
N MET A 243 -0.83 -8.18 3.42
CA MET A 243 -1.39 -9.55 3.40
C MET A 243 -0.41 -10.58 3.95
N ASP A 244 0.75 -10.16 4.44
CA ASP A 244 1.69 -10.97 5.20
C ASP A 244 1.12 -11.32 6.58
N LEU A 245 1.65 -12.39 7.20
CA LEU A 245 1.19 -12.87 8.49
C LEU A 245 2.07 -12.32 9.61
N LYS A 246 1.44 -11.81 10.66
CA LYS A 246 2.09 -11.57 11.96
C LYS A 246 2.11 -12.85 12.77
N PHE A 247 3.26 -13.10 13.36
CA PHE A 247 3.48 -14.16 14.30
C PHE A 247 3.53 -13.57 15.72
N ALA A 248 2.85 -14.20 16.64
CA ALA A 248 2.87 -13.81 18.05
C ALA A 248 3.24 -15.03 18.92
N ASP A 249 4.30 -15.72 18.49
CA ASP A 249 4.80 -16.90 19.20
C ASP A 249 5.73 -16.46 20.33
N SER A 250 5.59 -17.06 21.51
CA SER A 250 6.49 -16.86 22.65
C SER A 250 6.78 -18.22 23.31
N GLY A 251 8.04 -18.67 23.25
CA GLY A 251 8.46 -19.94 23.79
C GLY A 251 7.57 -21.11 23.32
N LYS A 252 6.92 -21.81 24.27
CA LYS A 252 6.04 -22.95 23.97
C LYS A 252 4.64 -22.55 23.43
N LYS A 253 4.29 -21.26 23.46
CA LYS A 253 2.94 -20.79 23.06
C LYS A 253 2.92 -20.35 21.61
N GLN A 254 2.19 -21.10 20.76
CA GLN A 254 1.90 -20.66 19.40
C GLN A 254 0.72 -19.67 19.40
N GLY A 255 1.00 -18.44 18.98
CA GLY A 255 -0.02 -17.39 18.87
C GLY A 255 -0.86 -17.51 17.60
N LYS A 256 -2.05 -16.89 17.62
CA LYS A 256 -2.92 -16.84 16.43
C LYS A 256 -2.26 -16.05 15.30
N ARG A 257 -2.20 -16.62 14.12
CA ARG A 257 -1.74 -15.96 12.89
C ARG A 257 -2.75 -14.89 12.47
N ARG A 258 -2.30 -13.66 12.26
CA ARG A 258 -3.14 -12.53 11.80
C ARG A 258 -2.44 -11.79 10.67
N LEU A 259 -3.23 -11.16 9.79
CA LEU A 259 -2.66 -10.27 8.77
C LEU A 259 -1.99 -9.04 9.41
N SER A 260 -0.89 -8.59 8.82
CA SER A 260 -0.19 -7.37 9.24
C SER A 260 -1.08 -6.13 9.06
N LYS A 261 -1.89 -6.10 8.00
CA LYS A 261 -2.75 -4.97 7.61
C LYS A 261 -1.97 -3.64 7.48
N ARG A 262 -0.67 -3.71 7.17
CA ARG A 262 0.19 -2.52 7.00
C ARG A 262 -0.04 -1.79 5.68
N GLY A 263 -0.64 -2.46 4.70
CA GLY A 263 -0.90 -1.92 3.37
C GLY A 263 -2.32 -1.34 3.20
N PRO A 264 -2.65 -0.91 1.97
CA PRO A 264 -3.92 -0.27 1.62
C PRO A 264 -5.13 -1.20 1.86
N SER A 265 -6.15 -0.71 2.56
CA SER A 265 -7.34 -1.51 2.86
C SER A 265 -8.15 -1.84 1.62
N GLU A 266 -8.19 -0.94 0.62
CA GLU A 266 -8.90 -1.13 -0.64
C GLU A 266 -8.30 -2.28 -1.46
N ALA A 267 -6.98 -2.39 -1.53
CA ALA A 267 -6.31 -3.52 -2.18
C ALA A 267 -6.75 -4.86 -1.58
N ARG A 268 -6.76 -4.95 -0.24
CA ARG A 268 -7.19 -6.18 0.44
C ARG A 268 -8.66 -6.51 0.19
N ARG A 269 -9.53 -5.48 0.12
CA ARG A 269 -10.94 -5.66 -0.21
C ARG A 269 -11.13 -6.20 -1.64
N LEU A 270 -10.45 -5.59 -2.62
CA LEU A 270 -10.48 -6.02 -4.02
C LEU A 270 -9.98 -7.47 -4.17
N LEU A 271 -8.85 -7.77 -3.54
CA LEU A 271 -8.22 -9.10 -3.59
C LEU A 271 -9.04 -10.17 -2.86
N TYR A 272 -9.68 -9.83 -1.75
CA TYR A 272 -10.61 -10.73 -1.05
C TYR A 272 -11.78 -11.09 -1.94
N ASN A 273 -12.41 -10.11 -2.59
CA ASN A 273 -13.53 -10.35 -3.50
C ASN A 273 -13.10 -11.18 -4.72
N ALA A 274 -11.92 -10.88 -5.30
CA ALA A 274 -11.35 -11.64 -6.40
C ALA A 274 -11.11 -13.11 -5.99
N ALA A 275 -10.53 -13.35 -4.82
CA ALA A 275 -10.28 -14.68 -4.32
C ALA A 275 -11.57 -15.44 -3.98
N ALA A 276 -12.57 -14.77 -3.40
CA ALA A 276 -13.86 -15.38 -3.17
C ALA A 276 -14.57 -15.78 -4.47
N ALA A 277 -14.44 -14.96 -5.53
CA ALA A 277 -14.93 -15.31 -6.87
C ALA A 277 -14.12 -16.47 -7.49
N ALA A 278 -12.81 -16.42 -7.41
CA ALA A 278 -11.91 -17.47 -7.91
C ALA A 278 -12.17 -18.84 -7.24
N GLY A 279 -12.43 -18.83 -5.94
CA GLY A 279 -12.71 -20.02 -5.15
C GLY A 279 -14.07 -20.66 -5.41
N ARG A 280 -14.97 -20.00 -6.15
CA ARG A 280 -16.23 -20.62 -6.63
C ARG A 280 -16.09 -21.34 -7.98
N GLY A 281 -14.96 -21.21 -8.64
CA GLY A 281 -14.70 -21.82 -9.95
C GLY A 281 -13.33 -22.50 -9.97
N LEU A 282 -12.47 -22.08 -10.88
CA LEU A 282 -11.20 -22.71 -11.20
C LEU A 282 -10.30 -22.99 -9.98
N PHE A 283 -10.30 -22.13 -8.98
CA PHE A 283 -9.50 -22.28 -7.75
C PHE A 283 -10.27 -22.95 -6.60
N LYS A 284 -11.45 -23.52 -6.86
CA LYS A 284 -12.23 -24.24 -5.84
C LYS A 284 -11.45 -25.35 -5.15
N PRO A 285 -10.73 -26.25 -5.86
CA PRO A 285 -9.98 -27.32 -5.20
C PRO A 285 -8.90 -26.78 -4.25
N LEU A 286 -8.24 -25.68 -4.62
CA LEU A 286 -7.23 -25.04 -3.79
C LEU A 286 -7.86 -24.34 -2.58
N LEU A 287 -9.02 -23.70 -2.74
CA LEU A 287 -9.75 -23.11 -1.63
C LEU A 287 -10.21 -24.18 -0.64
N ASP A 288 -10.76 -25.30 -1.11
CA ASP A 288 -11.21 -26.40 -0.27
C ASP A 288 -10.05 -26.99 0.53
N LYS A 289 -8.86 -27.17 -0.06
CA LYS A 289 -7.65 -27.57 0.66
C LYS A 289 -7.25 -26.59 1.76
N TYR A 290 -7.36 -25.28 1.51
CA TYR A 290 -7.08 -24.31 2.57
C TYR A 290 -8.12 -24.37 3.70
N ARG A 291 -9.38 -24.73 3.39
CA ARG A 291 -10.46 -24.87 4.37
C ARG A 291 -10.31 -26.06 5.31
N GLU A 292 -9.53 -27.05 4.95
CA GLU A 292 -9.19 -28.16 5.86
C GLU A 292 -8.47 -27.65 7.14
N ARG A 293 -7.76 -26.51 7.04
CA ARG A 293 -6.93 -25.98 8.13
C ARG A 293 -7.32 -24.59 8.60
N LEU A 294 -8.12 -23.87 7.82
CA LEU A 294 -8.44 -22.46 8.05
C LEU A 294 -9.96 -22.23 7.99
N PRO A 295 -10.48 -21.30 8.81
CA PRO A 295 -11.83 -20.79 8.60
C PRO A 295 -11.98 -20.19 7.19
N TYR A 296 -13.21 -20.14 6.66
CA TYR A 296 -13.49 -19.66 5.30
C TYR A 296 -12.78 -18.35 4.95
N ALA A 297 -12.90 -17.31 5.80
CA ALA A 297 -12.24 -16.04 5.56
C ALA A 297 -10.72 -16.16 5.49
N GLY A 298 -10.11 -17.01 6.34
CA GLY A 298 -8.68 -17.30 6.30
C GLY A 298 -8.25 -18.01 5.02
N ALA A 299 -9.05 -18.96 4.56
CA ALA A 299 -8.81 -19.70 3.31
C ALA A 299 -8.89 -18.76 2.09
N VAL A 300 -9.91 -17.87 2.04
CA VAL A 300 -10.03 -16.86 0.98
C VAL A 300 -8.83 -15.91 0.99
N ILE A 301 -8.33 -15.51 2.17
CA ILE A 301 -7.13 -14.66 2.28
C ILE A 301 -5.88 -15.42 1.79
N ALA A 302 -5.73 -16.70 2.10
CA ALA A 302 -4.63 -17.52 1.60
C ALA A 302 -4.67 -17.61 0.07
N LEU A 303 -5.85 -17.80 -0.52
CA LEU A 303 -6.05 -17.76 -1.96
C LEU A 303 -5.74 -16.38 -2.55
N ALA A 304 -6.17 -15.29 -1.91
CA ALA A 304 -5.88 -13.92 -2.35
C ALA A 304 -4.35 -13.68 -2.43
N ARG A 305 -3.59 -14.15 -1.45
CA ARG A 305 -2.11 -14.09 -1.49
C ARG A 305 -1.52 -14.88 -2.67
N LYS A 306 -2.12 -16.01 -3.01
CA LYS A 306 -1.70 -16.78 -4.18
C LYS A 306 -2.00 -16.02 -5.47
N LEU A 307 -3.18 -15.39 -5.58
CA LEU A 307 -3.54 -14.55 -6.73
C LEU A 307 -2.59 -13.38 -6.93
N VAL A 308 -2.14 -12.73 -5.84
CA VAL A 308 -1.12 -11.66 -5.92
C VAL A 308 0.17 -12.17 -6.52
N ARG A 309 0.66 -13.34 -6.08
CA ARG A 309 1.90 -13.93 -6.61
C ARG A 309 1.77 -14.29 -8.08
N ILE A 310 0.63 -14.85 -8.49
CA ILE A 310 0.34 -15.14 -9.90
C ILE A 310 0.31 -13.86 -10.72
N ALA A 311 -0.42 -12.83 -10.25
CA ALA A 311 -0.53 -11.55 -10.93
C ALA A 311 0.83 -10.86 -11.08
N PHE A 312 1.68 -10.96 -10.05
CA PHE A 312 3.04 -10.42 -10.11
C PHE A 312 3.91 -11.16 -11.14
N ALA A 313 3.85 -12.48 -11.17
CA ALA A 313 4.59 -13.28 -12.16
C ALA A 313 4.17 -12.93 -13.59
N ILE A 314 2.85 -12.78 -13.83
CA ILE A 314 2.30 -12.36 -15.13
C ILE A 314 2.73 -10.93 -15.49
N TRP A 315 2.74 -10.01 -14.52
CA TRP A 315 3.22 -8.65 -14.73
C TRP A 315 4.68 -8.61 -15.16
N GLN A 316 5.53 -9.45 -14.56
CA GLN A 316 6.96 -9.51 -14.88
C GLN A 316 7.23 -10.15 -16.23
N SER A 317 6.56 -11.26 -16.54
CA SER A 317 6.79 -11.98 -17.80
C SER A 317 6.09 -11.35 -19.01
N GLY A 318 5.00 -10.60 -18.79
CA GLY A 318 4.11 -10.15 -19.86
C GLY A 318 3.25 -11.25 -20.49
N ASP A 319 3.35 -12.49 -20.00
CA ASP A 319 2.61 -13.64 -20.52
C ASP A 319 1.13 -13.61 -20.12
N GLU A 320 0.30 -14.32 -20.90
CA GLU A 320 -1.07 -14.60 -20.51
C GLU A 320 -1.14 -15.64 -19.37
N PHE A 321 -2.23 -15.59 -18.60
CA PHE A 321 -2.51 -16.60 -17.59
C PHE A 321 -2.76 -17.96 -18.24
N LYS A 322 -1.89 -18.94 -17.94
CA LYS A 322 -2.05 -20.36 -18.34
C LYS A 322 -2.11 -21.19 -17.07
N ILE A 323 -3.21 -21.91 -16.90
CA ILE A 323 -3.44 -22.70 -15.68
C ILE A 323 -2.35 -23.76 -15.46
N ASP A 324 -1.86 -24.35 -16.53
CA ASP A 324 -0.85 -25.43 -16.48
C ASP A 324 0.48 -24.97 -15.89
N ARG A 325 0.83 -23.69 -16.05
CA ARG A 325 2.04 -23.09 -15.43
C ARG A 325 1.91 -22.87 -13.92
N PHE A 326 0.68 -22.79 -13.42
CA PHE A 326 0.40 -22.53 -12.01
C PHE A 326 -0.20 -23.76 -11.32
N SER A 327 -0.18 -24.90 -12.01
CA SER A 327 -0.67 -26.17 -11.51
C SER A 327 0.19 -26.64 -10.33
N SER A 328 -0.32 -26.34 -9.15
CA SER A 328 -0.12 -27.27 -8.04
C SER A 328 -0.77 -28.59 -8.43
N PRO A 329 -0.26 -29.78 -8.01
CA PRO A 329 -0.90 -31.07 -8.25
C PRO A 329 -2.38 -31.17 -7.89
N PHE A 330 -2.91 -30.10 -7.28
CA PHE A 330 -4.29 -29.96 -6.82
C PHE A 330 -5.24 -29.25 -7.80
N LEU A 331 -4.71 -28.59 -8.86
CA LEU A 331 -5.55 -27.95 -9.89
C LEU A 331 -5.79 -28.86 -11.09
N THR A 332 -4.99 -29.91 -11.25
CA THR A 332 -5.03 -30.85 -12.39
C THR A 332 -5.96 -32.06 -12.18
N LYS A 333 -6.65 -32.20 -11.05
CA LYS A 333 -7.54 -33.33 -10.76
C LYS A 333 -9.01 -33.12 -11.12
N THR A 334 -9.32 -32.25 -12.09
CA THR A 334 -10.67 -32.09 -12.64
C THR A 334 -10.57 -32.00 -14.17
N ALA A 335 -10.28 -33.15 -14.81
CA ALA A 335 -10.68 -33.46 -16.14
C ALA A 335 -11.46 -34.78 -16.08
#